data_5c2ec9317ef0067bfab9b4ba7c81e2a1
#
_entry.id   5c2ec9317ef0067bfab9b4ba7c81e2a1
#
_cell.length_a   1.000
_cell.length_b   1.000
_cell.length_c   1.000
_cell.angle_alpha   90.00
_cell.angle_beta   90.00
_cell.angle_gamma   90.00
#
_symmetry.space_group_name_H-M   'P 1'
#
loop_
_entity.id
_entity.type
_entity.pdbx_description
1 polymer ?
#
loop_
_entity_poly.entity_id
_entity_poly.type
_entity_poly.pdbx_seq_one_letter_code
_entity_poly.pdbx_strand_id
1 'polypeptide(L)' 'MKAYRRLRGSVADRIAAAIVGLGIDPRPTGSVRLAGRDDYRIRVGDYRIVYAVDDAKDLVLIARIAHRRDAYRH' A
#
# COMPACT_ATOMS: atom_id res chain seq x y z
N MET A 1 12.15 14.15 -20.34
CA MET A 1 11.63 12.79 -20.54
C MET A 1 12.46 11.74 -19.88
N LYS A 2 13.75 11.85 -19.97
CA LYS A 2 14.60 10.84 -19.37
C LYS A 2 14.51 10.80 -17.86
N ALA A 3 14.38 11.95 -17.24
CA ALA A 3 14.21 12.00 -15.80
C ALA A 3 12.93 11.31 -15.39
N TYR A 4 11.87 11.57 -16.14
CA TYR A 4 10.60 10.93 -15.86
C TYR A 4 10.73 9.42 -15.99
N ARG A 5 11.44 8.97 -17.02
CA ARG A 5 11.60 7.55 -17.24
C ARG A 5 12.33 6.88 -16.07
N ARG A 6 13.33 7.54 -15.55
CA ARG A 6 14.03 6.99 -14.38
C ARG A 6 13.15 6.93 -13.16
N LEU A 7 12.27 7.89 -13.00
CA LEU A 7 11.38 7.92 -11.86
C LEU A 7 10.31 6.84 -11.91
N ARG A 8 10.05 6.28 -13.08
CA ARG A 8 9.02 5.26 -13.22
C ARG A 8 9.29 4.04 -12.37
N GLY A 9 10.54 3.73 -12.13
CA GLY A 9 10.90 2.61 -11.29
C GLY A 9 11.13 2.98 -9.85
N SER A 10 10.86 4.21 -9.48
CA SER A 10 11.10 4.66 -8.12
C SER A 10 10.11 4.02 -7.16
N VAL A 11 10.50 4.01 -5.88
CA VAL A 11 9.62 3.51 -4.83
C VAL A 11 8.33 4.32 -4.76
N ALA A 12 8.45 5.64 -4.92
CA ALA A 12 7.27 6.50 -4.89
C ALA A 12 6.27 6.12 -5.98
N ASP A 13 6.77 5.86 -7.19
CA ASP A 13 5.89 5.46 -8.28
C ASP A 13 5.26 4.11 -8.01
N ARG A 14 6.01 3.20 -7.45
CA ARG A 14 5.50 1.86 -7.13
C ARG A 14 4.44 1.92 -6.04
N ILE A 15 4.64 2.77 -5.05
CA ILE A 15 3.65 2.95 -3.99
C ILE A 15 2.37 3.55 -4.57
N ALA A 16 2.50 4.56 -5.42
CA ALA A 16 1.33 5.17 -6.06
C ALA A 16 0.56 4.16 -6.89
N ALA A 17 1.27 3.34 -7.66
CA ALA A 17 0.63 2.31 -8.47
C ALA A 17 -0.07 1.28 -7.59
N ALA A 18 0.54 0.91 -6.47
CA ALA A 18 -0.06 -0.05 -5.56
C ALA A 18 -1.35 0.51 -4.95
N ILE A 19 -1.35 1.78 -4.58
CA ILE A 19 -2.54 2.42 -4.01
C ILE A 19 -3.68 2.43 -5.03
N VAL A 20 -3.38 2.78 -6.27
CA VAL A 20 -4.38 2.76 -7.34
C VAL A 20 -4.92 1.34 -7.51
N GLY A 21 -4.03 0.35 -7.48
CA GLY A 21 -4.42 -1.05 -7.60
C GLY A 21 -5.35 -1.50 -6.48
N LEU A 22 -5.18 -0.99 -5.27
CA LEU A 22 -6.04 -1.33 -4.15
C LEU A 22 -7.48 -0.85 -4.37
N GLY A 23 -7.66 0.20 -5.14
CA GLY A 23 -9.00 0.67 -5.48
C GLY A 23 -9.71 -0.29 -6.42
N ILE A 24 -8.96 -1.06 -7.19
CA ILE A 24 -9.51 -2.04 -8.11
C ILE A 24 -9.67 -3.39 -7.42
N ASP A 25 -8.65 -3.82 -6.69
CA ASP A 25 -8.67 -5.08 -5.95
C ASP A 25 -8.10 -4.81 -4.55
N PRO A 26 -8.97 -4.66 -3.54
CA PRO A 26 -8.51 -4.31 -2.18
C PRO A 26 -7.75 -5.43 -1.48
N ARG A 27 -7.83 -6.64 -1.99
CA ARG A 27 -7.14 -7.77 -1.38
C ARG A 27 -6.28 -8.50 -2.39
N PRO A 28 -5.28 -7.81 -2.97
CA PRO A 28 -4.44 -8.43 -3.99
C PRO A 28 -3.54 -9.49 -3.36
N THR A 29 -2.97 -10.31 -4.22
CA THR A 29 -1.95 -11.27 -3.79
C THR A 29 -0.85 -10.53 -3.03
N GLY A 30 -0.48 -11.03 -1.88
CA GLY A 30 0.54 -10.40 -1.04
C GLY A 30 -0.03 -9.54 0.06
N SER A 31 -1.33 -9.24 0.02
CA SER A 31 -1.95 -8.52 1.13
C SER A 31 -2.15 -9.46 2.30
N VAL A 32 -2.03 -8.92 3.50
CA VAL A 32 -2.18 -9.67 4.74
C VAL A 32 -3.18 -8.95 5.63
N ARG A 33 -4.18 -9.67 6.07
CA ARG A 33 -5.15 -9.12 7.00
C ARG A 33 -4.54 -9.01 8.39
N LEU A 34 -4.74 -7.87 9.02
CA LEU A 34 -4.27 -7.67 10.37
C LEU A 34 -5.30 -8.21 11.35
N ALA A 35 -4.81 -8.83 12.42
CA ALA A 35 -5.68 -9.56 13.33
C ALA A 35 -6.76 -8.68 13.94
N GLY A 36 -7.98 -9.20 13.96
CA GLY A 36 -9.10 -8.57 14.65
C GLY A 36 -9.69 -7.35 13.99
N ARG A 37 -9.29 -7.04 12.75
CA ARG A 37 -9.75 -5.82 12.09
C ARG A 37 -9.96 -6.06 10.61
N ASP A 38 -10.59 -5.09 9.96
CA ASP A 38 -10.69 -5.07 8.51
C ASP A 38 -9.54 -4.27 7.91
N ASP A 39 -8.44 -4.25 8.61
CA ASP A 39 -7.22 -3.60 8.17
C ASP A 39 -6.31 -4.62 7.50
N TYR A 40 -5.57 -4.15 6.52
CA TYR A 40 -4.67 -4.97 5.74
C TYR A 40 -3.35 -4.26 5.57
N ARG A 41 -2.33 -5.01 5.21
CA ARG A 41 -1.07 -4.42 4.81
C ARG A 41 -0.58 -5.06 3.53
N ILE A 42 0.14 -4.28 2.76
CA ILE A 42 0.83 -4.77 1.58
C ILE A 42 2.21 -4.14 1.54
N ARG A 43 3.18 -4.91 1.09
CA ARG A 43 4.55 -4.42 0.99
C ARG A 43 4.84 -3.95 -0.42
N VAL A 44 5.58 -2.83 -0.51
CA VAL A 44 6.06 -2.31 -1.78
C VAL A 44 7.53 -1.97 -1.56
N GLY A 45 8.42 -2.84 -2.02
CA GLY A 45 9.84 -2.70 -1.72
C GLY A 45 10.07 -2.76 -0.22
N ASP A 46 10.71 -1.74 0.31
CA ASP A 46 10.98 -1.64 1.74
C ASP A 46 9.89 -0.89 2.49
N TYR A 47 8.78 -0.61 1.83
CA TYR A 47 7.69 0.13 2.45
C TYR A 47 6.52 -0.79 2.72
N ARG A 48 5.69 -0.38 3.66
CA ARG A 48 4.49 -1.09 4.03
C ARG A 48 3.33 -0.11 4.00
N ILE A 49 2.28 -0.48 3.30
CA ILE A 49 1.05 0.29 3.25
C ILE A 49 0.02 -0.41 4.13
N VAL A 50 -0.47 0.30 5.13
CA VAL A 50 -1.55 -0.20 6.00
C VAL A 50 -2.80 0.53 5.57
N TYR A 51 -3.86 -0.24 5.33
CA TYR A 51 -5.09 0.32 4.82
C TYR A 51 -6.29 -0.43 5.36
N ALA A 52 -7.44 0.21 5.34
CA ALA A 52 -8.69 -0.39 5.73
C ALA A 52 -9.59 -0.51 4.50
N VAL A 53 -10.44 -1.53 4.50
CA VAL A 53 -11.38 -1.78 3.41
C VAL A 53 -12.79 -1.71 3.96
N ASP A 54 -13.62 -0.89 3.34
CA ASP A 54 -15.04 -0.81 3.66
C ASP A 54 -15.81 -1.25 2.42
N ASP A 55 -16.18 -2.51 2.40
CA ASP A 55 -16.85 -3.10 1.25
C ASP A 55 -18.23 -2.47 1.02
N ALA A 56 -18.91 -2.12 2.08
CA ALA A 56 -20.24 -1.55 1.97
C ALA A 56 -20.21 -0.20 1.25
N LYS A 57 -19.15 0.55 1.44
CA LYS A 57 -18.99 1.86 0.81
C LYS A 57 -18.10 1.82 -0.41
N ASP A 58 -17.58 0.65 -0.75
CA ASP A 58 -16.64 0.47 -1.87
C ASP A 58 -15.47 1.45 -1.72
N LEU A 59 -14.86 1.44 -0.55
CA LEU A 59 -13.88 2.43 -0.17
C LEU A 59 -12.65 1.78 0.43
N VAL A 60 -11.47 2.27 0.04
CA VAL A 60 -10.20 1.89 0.64
C VAL A 60 -9.60 3.14 1.28
N LEU A 61 -9.26 3.02 2.56
CA LEU A 61 -8.69 4.12 3.31
C LEU A 61 -7.23 3.80 3.63
N ILE A 62 -6.33 4.61 3.14
CA ILE A 62 -4.90 4.43 3.43
C ILE A 62 -4.64 5.01 4.81
N ALA A 63 -4.29 4.15 5.74
CA ALA A 63 -4.04 4.57 7.11
C ALA A 63 -2.60 5.03 7.32
N ARG A 64 -1.66 4.36 6.64
CA ARG A 64 -0.27 4.61 6.94
C ARG A 64 0.63 4.04 5.85
N ILE A 65 1.70 4.76 5.55
CA ILE A 65 2.77 4.28 4.68
C ILE A 65 4.05 4.44 5.49
N ALA A 66 4.75 3.34 5.73
CA ALA A 66 5.94 3.36 6.57
C ALA A 66 7.06 2.57 5.93
N HIS A 67 8.27 3.08 6.06
CA HIS A 67 9.47 2.34 5.70
C HIS A 67 9.63 1.17 6.68
N ARG A 68 10.17 0.06 6.21
CA ARG A 68 10.32 -1.12 7.08
C ARG A 68 11.07 -0.79 8.36
N ARG A 69 12.02 0.13 8.26
CA ARG A 69 12.80 0.55 9.41
C ARG A 69 11.93 1.22 10.45
N ASP A 70 10.98 2.03 10.00
CA ASP A 70 10.09 2.74 10.91
C ASP A 70 9.00 1.86 11.45
N ALA A 71 8.64 0.81 10.72
CA ALA A 71 7.60 -0.10 11.14
C ALA A 71 7.95 -0.85 12.40
N TYR A 72 9.22 -0.97 12.73
CA TYR A 72 9.67 -1.70 13.91
C TYR A 72 10.01 -0.79 15.08
N ARG A 73 9.68 0.46 14.97
CA ARG A 73 10.01 1.42 16.00
C ARG A 73 8.81 1.76 16.82
N HIS A 74 8.34 0.98 17.55
CA HIS A 74 7.20 1.40 18.39
C HIS A 74 7.47 1.12 19.80
#